data_d1e9236b113da31ed58e2def9a2ab0ed
#
_entry.id   d1e9236b113da31ed58e2def9a2ab0ed
#
_cell.length_a   1.000
_cell.length_b   1.000
_cell.length_c   1.000
_cell.angle_alpha   90.00
_cell.angle_beta   90.00
_cell.angle_gamma   90.00
#
_symmetry.space_group_name_H-M   'P 1'
#
loop_
_entity.id
_entity.type
_entity.pdbx_description
1 polymer ?
#
loop_
_entity_poly.entity_id
_entity_poly.type
_entity_poly.pdbx_seq_one_letter_code
_entity_poly.pdbx_strand_id
1 'polypeptide(L)'
;MTRGQFRAFVKETGHRTEPETDGQGAWGYDEDTKKIEGRKPKYSWRSTGFAQTEEHPVVNVTWNDANAFCRWLAQRSKRPIRLPTEAEWEYAARAGSAMRFYSGESPETLVKVGNVADGTAKKKFPDWQTTIAEDGYVFTAPVGQFLPNRLGLHDMLGNVWEWCQDWLGPYGDLSAKDPVRNEENQVRLMRGGGWGKRVPQISSSALRFSGAPPSRDMDVGFRVAFRAD
;
A
#
# COMPACT_ATOMS: atom_id res chain seq x y z
N MET A 1 -5.54 -4.85 -1.78
CA MET A 1 -7.01 -5.03 -1.93
C MET A 1 -7.53 -4.02 -2.94
N THR A 2 -8.47 -4.41 -3.80
CA THR A 2 -8.98 -3.50 -4.84
C THR A 2 -10.10 -2.60 -4.33
N ARG A 3 -10.34 -1.49 -5.05
CA ARG A 3 -11.51 -0.61 -4.81
C ARG A 3 -12.82 -1.39 -4.90
N GLY A 4 -12.95 -2.30 -5.88
CA GLY A 4 -14.15 -3.12 -6.03
C GLY A 4 -14.43 -4.00 -4.83
N GLN A 5 -13.40 -4.66 -4.31
CA GLN A 5 -13.51 -5.47 -3.09
C GLN A 5 -13.87 -4.63 -1.86
N PHE A 6 -13.24 -3.47 -1.70
CA PHE A 6 -13.55 -2.55 -0.61
C PHE A 6 -14.96 -1.97 -0.73
N ARG A 7 -15.41 -1.68 -1.96
CA ARG A 7 -16.79 -1.25 -2.22
C ARG A 7 -17.81 -2.30 -1.81
N ALA A 8 -17.54 -3.59 -2.08
CA ALA A 8 -18.42 -4.68 -1.64
C ALA A 8 -18.54 -4.72 -0.11
N PHE A 9 -17.43 -4.57 0.62
CA PHE A 9 -17.41 -4.44 2.07
C PHE A 9 -18.28 -3.28 2.56
N VAL A 10 -18.05 -2.09 2.01
CA VAL A 10 -18.81 -0.89 2.39
C VAL A 10 -20.30 -1.04 2.07
N LYS A 11 -20.64 -1.62 0.92
CA LYS A 11 -22.04 -1.85 0.54
C LYS A 11 -22.76 -2.81 1.50
N GLU A 12 -22.08 -3.87 1.94
CA GLU A 12 -22.67 -4.89 2.81
C GLU A 12 -22.78 -4.43 4.27
N THR A 13 -21.80 -3.67 4.76
CA THR A 13 -21.72 -3.32 6.17
C THR A 13 -22.19 -1.90 6.51
N GLY A 14 -22.32 -1.03 5.52
CA GLY A 14 -22.56 0.39 5.76
C GLY A 14 -21.33 1.13 6.32
N HIS A 15 -20.13 0.51 6.31
CA HIS A 15 -18.93 1.11 6.87
C HIS A 15 -18.64 2.49 6.24
N ARG A 16 -18.40 3.46 7.11
CA ARG A 16 -17.90 4.78 6.73
C ARG A 16 -16.46 4.89 7.20
N THR A 17 -15.54 5.19 6.29
CA THR A 17 -14.13 5.31 6.63
C THR A 17 -13.86 6.54 7.50
N GLU A 18 -12.75 6.52 8.26
CA GLU A 18 -12.37 7.68 9.07
C GLU A 18 -12.26 8.96 8.22
N PRO A 19 -11.67 8.97 7.00
CA PRO A 19 -11.72 10.13 6.11
C PRO A 19 -13.12 10.66 5.79
N GLU A 20 -14.13 9.80 5.77
CA GLU A 20 -15.52 10.18 5.50
C GLU A 20 -16.28 10.69 6.73
N THR A 21 -15.70 10.52 7.94
CA THR A 21 -16.41 10.79 9.21
C THR A 21 -15.75 11.83 10.09
N ASP A 22 -14.43 12.04 10.00
CA ASP A 22 -13.69 12.96 10.88
C ASP A 22 -13.67 14.42 10.39
N GLY A 23 -14.27 14.70 9.25
CA GLY A 23 -14.33 16.05 8.65
C GLY A 23 -13.01 16.53 8.03
N GLN A 24 -11.91 15.78 8.14
CA GLN A 24 -10.61 16.17 7.59
C GLN A 24 -10.41 15.66 6.16
N GLY A 25 -11.13 14.59 5.79
CA GLY A 25 -10.95 13.94 4.49
C GLY A 25 -9.58 13.27 4.33
N ALA A 26 -9.05 13.25 3.12
CA ALA A 26 -7.81 12.57 2.78
C ALA A 26 -6.95 13.41 1.82
N TRP A 27 -5.79 12.87 1.43
CA TRP A 27 -4.94 13.44 0.39
C TRP A 27 -5.53 13.18 -1.00
N GLY A 28 -5.29 14.09 -1.92
CA GLY A 28 -5.74 13.93 -3.29
C GLY A 28 -4.96 14.76 -4.29
N TYR A 29 -5.30 14.57 -5.56
CA TYR A 29 -4.77 15.36 -6.65
C TYR A 29 -5.85 16.32 -7.17
N ASP A 30 -5.48 17.57 -7.33
CA ASP A 30 -6.36 18.59 -7.89
C ASP A 30 -6.00 18.81 -9.36
N GLU A 31 -6.93 18.46 -10.24
CA GLU A 31 -6.67 18.48 -11.69
C GLU A 31 -6.63 19.92 -12.24
N ASP A 32 -7.31 20.86 -11.61
CA ASP A 32 -7.33 22.27 -12.04
C ASP A 32 -6.00 22.96 -11.71
N THR A 33 -5.50 22.75 -10.49
CA THR A 33 -4.24 23.34 -10.04
C THR A 33 -3.02 22.49 -10.39
N LYS A 34 -3.20 21.24 -10.88
CA LYS A 34 -2.14 20.26 -11.18
C LYS A 34 -1.26 19.92 -9.97
N LYS A 35 -1.83 19.97 -8.75
CA LYS A 35 -1.08 19.77 -7.51
C LYS A 35 -1.64 18.63 -6.67
N ILE A 36 -0.73 17.97 -5.97
CA ILE A 36 -1.08 17.10 -4.85
C ILE A 36 -1.48 18.02 -3.68
N GLU A 37 -2.69 17.81 -3.18
CA GLU A 37 -3.24 18.55 -2.05
C GLU A 37 -3.21 17.70 -0.78
N GLY A 38 -2.99 18.37 0.35
CA GLY A 38 -3.14 17.79 1.66
C GLY A 38 -4.58 17.35 1.96
N ARG A 39 -4.83 16.92 3.18
CA ARG A 39 -6.15 16.46 3.60
C ARG A 39 -7.23 17.51 3.35
N LYS A 40 -8.25 17.11 2.61
CA LYS A 40 -9.47 17.91 2.34
C LYS A 40 -10.69 17.00 2.36
N PRO A 41 -11.85 17.48 2.85
CA PRO A 41 -13.09 16.67 2.93
C PRO A 41 -13.58 16.13 1.59
N LYS A 42 -13.18 16.73 0.46
CA LYS A 42 -13.54 16.26 -0.89
C LYS A 42 -12.84 14.95 -1.29
N TYR A 43 -11.78 14.54 -0.58
CA TYR A 43 -11.00 13.36 -0.88
C TYR A 43 -11.26 12.22 0.11
N SER A 44 -11.35 11.02 -0.42
CA SER A 44 -11.51 9.75 0.30
C SER A 44 -11.11 8.59 -0.61
N TRP A 45 -11.32 7.35 -0.17
CA TRP A 45 -11.18 6.18 -1.04
C TRP A 45 -12.11 6.20 -2.27
N ARG A 46 -13.20 6.97 -2.21
CA ARG A 46 -14.16 7.13 -3.34
C ARG A 46 -13.68 8.16 -4.36
N SER A 47 -12.95 9.16 -3.92
CA SER A 47 -12.49 10.29 -4.72
C SER A 47 -11.06 10.65 -4.33
N THR A 48 -10.12 10.28 -5.17
CA THR A 48 -8.69 10.56 -4.98
C THR A 48 -8.22 11.80 -5.76
N GLY A 49 -9.10 12.34 -6.64
CA GLY A 49 -8.76 13.41 -7.57
C GLY A 49 -8.05 12.93 -8.84
N PHE A 50 -7.78 11.63 -8.97
CA PHE A 50 -7.30 10.98 -10.19
C PHE A 50 -8.13 9.74 -10.51
N ALA A 51 -8.11 9.30 -11.76
CA ALA A 51 -8.93 8.20 -12.22
C ALA A 51 -8.48 6.86 -11.62
N GLN A 52 -9.43 6.09 -11.12
CA GLN A 52 -9.25 4.71 -10.67
C GLN A 52 -10.46 3.88 -11.12
N THR A 53 -10.19 2.66 -11.58
CA THR A 53 -11.22 1.64 -11.82
C THR A 53 -11.44 0.75 -10.58
N GLU A 54 -12.30 -0.24 -10.68
CA GLU A 54 -12.54 -1.20 -9.59
C GLU A 54 -11.33 -2.12 -9.33
N GLU A 55 -10.44 -2.27 -10.32
CA GLU A 55 -9.23 -3.09 -10.27
C GLU A 55 -8.03 -2.37 -9.64
N HIS A 56 -8.11 -1.05 -9.45
CA HIS A 56 -7.05 -0.32 -8.76
C HIS A 56 -7.03 -0.64 -7.27
N PRO A 57 -5.88 -0.50 -6.58
CA PRO A 57 -5.82 -0.64 -5.14
C PRO A 57 -6.71 0.41 -4.47
N VAL A 58 -7.39 0.02 -3.40
CA VAL A 58 -8.03 1.00 -2.52
C VAL A 58 -6.96 1.78 -1.79
N VAL A 59 -7.08 3.10 -1.78
CA VAL A 59 -6.18 4.03 -1.10
C VAL A 59 -6.98 5.01 -0.23
N ASN A 60 -6.31 5.87 0.50
CA ASN A 60 -6.96 6.78 1.45
C ASN A 60 -7.75 6.04 2.53
N VAL A 61 -7.29 4.86 2.90
CA VAL A 61 -7.84 4.04 4.00
C VAL A 61 -6.85 4.00 5.16
N THR A 62 -7.36 4.10 6.37
CA THR A 62 -6.59 4.02 7.59
C THR A 62 -6.27 2.57 7.94
N TRP A 63 -5.36 2.36 8.91
CA TRP A 63 -5.13 1.04 9.48
C TRP A 63 -6.41 0.47 10.10
N ASN A 64 -7.23 1.33 10.73
CA ASN A 64 -8.49 0.96 11.33
C ASN A 64 -9.51 0.48 10.28
N ASP A 65 -9.61 1.18 9.15
CA ASP A 65 -10.47 0.79 8.02
C ASP A 65 -10.02 -0.56 7.42
N ALA A 66 -8.70 -0.75 7.25
CA ALA A 66 -8.13 -1.99 6.75
C ALA A 66 -8.44 -3.19 7.67
N ASN A 67 -8.32 -3.00 8.99
CA ASN A 67 -8.70 -4.02 9.96
C ASN A 67 -10.22 -4.29 9.98
N ALA A 68 -11.05 -3.27 9.81
CA ALA A 68 -12.49 -3.46 9.70
C ALA A 68 -12.83 -4.34 8.49
N PHE A 69 -12.18 -4.09 7.35
CA PHE A 69 -12.29 -4.95 6.16
C PHE A 69 -11.84 -6.38 6.45
N CYS A 70 -10.68 -6.57 7.11
CA CYS A 70 -10.19 -7.91 7.47
C CYS A 70 -11.18 -8.68 8.35
N ARG A 71 -11.75 -8.04 9.38
CA ARG A 71 -12.76 -8.65 10.25
C ARG A 71 -14.00 -9.08 9.48
N TRP A 72 -14.54 -8.23 8.62
CA TRP A 72 -15.66 -8.56 7.76
C TRP A 72 -15.37 -9.76 6.85
N LEU A 73 -14.21 -9.74 6.18
CA LEU A 73 -13.84 -10.81 5.26
C LEU A 73 -13.59 -12.14 6.00
N ALA A 74 -13.02 -12.09 7.20
CA ALA A 74 -12.83 -13.27 8.07
C ALA A 74 -14.16 -13.91 8.45
N GLN A 75 -15.13 -13.11 8.88
CA GLN A 75 -16.48 -13.60 9.23
C GLN A 75 -17.18 -14.22 8.01
N ARG A 76 -17.08 -13.57 6.86
CA ARG A 76 -17.71 -14.01 5.61
C ARG A 76 -17.09 -15.29 5.05
N SER A 77 -15.77 -15.40 5.07
CA SER A 77 -15.02 -16.54 4.52
C SER A 77 -14.83 -17.70 5.51
N LYS A 78 -15.11 -17.46 6.80
CA LYS A 78 -14.80 -18.37 7.92
C LYS A 78 -13.32 -18.75 8.01
N ARG A 79 -12.42 -17.82 7.57
CA ARG A 79 -10.97 -17.97 7.61
C ARG A 79 -10.36 -16.89 8.52
N PRO A 80 -9.23 -17.14 9.19
CA PRO A 80 -8.57 -16.17 10.07
C PRO A 80 -7.83 -15.10 9.27
N ILE A 81 -8.58 -14.26 8.52
CA ILE A 81 -8.04 -13.20 7.68
C ILE A 81 -7.65 -11.98 8.51
N ARG A 82 -6.47 -11.45 8.27
CA ARG A 82 -5.90 -10.28 8.92
C ARG A 82 -4.94 -9.52 8.00
N LEU A 83 -4.42 -8.40 8.45
CA LEU A 83 -3.24 -7.80 7.81
C LEU A 83 -2.03 -8.73 7.99
N PRO A 84 -1.07 -8.76 7.04
CA PRO A 84 0.17 -9.48 7.21
C PRO A 84 0.97 -8.89 8.37
N THR A 85 1.74 -9.71 9.08
CA THR A 85 2.80 -9.19 9.93
C THR A 85 3.90 -8.60 9.05
N GLU A 86 4.73 -7.73 9.62
CA GLU A 86 5.88 -7.19 8.89
C GLU A 86 6.79 -8.30 8.35
N ALA A 87 7.06 -9.31 9.16
CA ALA A 87 7.91 -10.43 8.78
C ALA A 87 7.29 -11.28 7.66
N GLU A 88 6.00 -11.57 7.72
CA GLU A 88 5.28 -12.26 6.64
C GLU A 88 5.33 -11.46 5.34
N TRP A 89 5.13 -10.15 5.44
CA TRP A 89 5.18 -9.27 4.29
C TRP A 89 6.56 -9.29 3.63
N GLU A 90 7.64 -9.11 4.42
CA GLU A 90 9.00 -9.09 3.90
C GLU A 90 9.44 -10.45 3.34
N TYR A 91 9.10 -11.54 4.03
CA TYR A 91 9.34 -12.90 3.53
C TYR A 91 8.66 -13.12 2.17
N ALA A 92 7.40 -12.75 2.07
CA ALA A 92 6.61 -12.84 0.85
C ALA A 92 7.17 -11.94 -0.27
N ALA A 93 7.58 -10.71 0.04
CA ALA A 93 8.17 -9.79 -0.93
C ALA A 93 9.50 -10.29 -1.47
N ARG A 94 10.38 -10.76 -0.61
CA ARG A 94 11.70 -11.29 -1.02
C ARG A 94 11.59 -12.56 -1.84
N ALA A 95 10.65 -13.42 -1.54
CA ALA A 95 10.48 -14.70 -2.24
C ALA A 95 11.82 -15.47 -2.43
N GLY A 96 12.66 -15.45 -1.39
CA GLY A 96 14.00 -16.04 -1.39
C GLY A 96 15.12 -15.19 -2.00
N SER A 97 14.83 -13.95 -2.47
CA SER A 97 15.86 -13.04 -2.99
C SER A 97 16.58 -12.33 -1.84
N ALA A 98 17.93 -12.30 -1.90
CA ALA A 98 18.75 -11.48 -1.02
C ALA A 98 19.01 -10.07 -1.57
N MET A 99 18.62 -9.79 -2.83
CA MET A 99 18.84 -8.50 -3.48
C MET A 99 18.00 -7.39 -2.85
N ARG A 100 18.38 -6.15 -3.11
CA ARG A 100 17.67 -4.96 -2.64
C ARG A 100 16.23 -4.94 -3.13
N PHE A 101 16.00 -5.25 -4.41
CA PHE A 101 14.70 -5.48 -5.02
C PHE A 101 14.67 -6.92 -5.52
N TYR A 102 13.56 -7.62 -5.40
CA TYR A 102 13.50 -8.98 -5.93
C TYR A 102 13.67 -9.04 -7.47
N SER A 103 13.53 -7.90 -8.14
CA SER A 103 13.77 -7.72 -9.58
C SER A 103 15.23 -7.47 -9.94
N GLY A 104 16.12 -7.20 -8.96
CA GLY A 104 17.54 -6.90 -9.17
C GLY A 104 18.07 -5.84 -8.22
N GLU A 105 19.29 -5.35 -8.47
CA GLU A 105 19.93 -4.32 -7.62
C GLU A 105 19.63 -2.89 -8.10
N SER A 106 19.39 -2.71 -9.40
CA SER A 106 19.11 -1.39 -9.98
C SER A 106 17.65 -0.99 -9.79
N PRO A 107 17.34 0.24 -9.36
CA PRO A 107 15.97 0.75 -9.29
C PRO A 107 15.27 0.79 -10.65
N GLU A 108 16.01 0.79 -11.77
CA GLU A 108 15.46 0.71 -13.12
C GLU A 108 14.71 -0.61 -13.37
N THR A 109 14.98 -1.65 -12.57
CA THR A 109 14.26 -2.93 -12.67
C THR A 109 12.87 -2.90 -12.07
N LEU A 110 12.57 -1.90 -11.22
CA LEU A 110 11.29 -1.79 -10.50
C LEU A 110 10.10 -1.64 -11.44
N VAL A 111 10.23 -0.93 -12.54
CA VAL A 111 9.14 -0.73 -13.53
C VAL A 111 8.62 -2.04 -14.15
N LYS A 112 9.36 -3.14 -13.99
CA LYS A 112 8.91 -4.48 -14.44
C LYS A 112 7.99 -5.18 -13.44
N VAL A 113 8.09 -4.81 -12.18
CA VAL A 113 7.49 -5.53 -11.05
C VAL A 113 6.54 -4.69 -10.20
N GLY A 114 6.45 -3.38 -10.49
CA GLY A 114 5.55 -2.48 -9.77
C GLY A 114 5.58 -1.07 -10.35
N ASN A 115 4.58 -0.29 -10.00
CA ASN A 115 4.45 1.10 -10.36
C ASN A 115 5.20 1.97 -9.34
N VAL A 116 6.14 2.78 -9.81
CA VAL A 116 7.03 3.62 -8.98
C VAL A 116 7.17 5.02 -9.57
N ALA A 117 7.83 5.93 -8.85
CA ALA A 117 8.20 7.23 -9.42
C ALA A 117 9.21 7.03 -10.57
N ASP A 118 8.74 7.09 -11.80
CA ASP A 118 9.40 6.70 -13.05
C ASP A 118 9.41 7.81 -14.12
N GLY A 119 9.85 7.50 -15.32
CA GLY A 119 9.83 8.41 -16.45
C GLY A 119 8.43 8.89 -16.84
N THR A 120 7.38 8.07 -16.62
CA THR A 120 5.97 8.46 -16.83
C THR A 120 5.54 9.52 -15.81
N ALA A 121 5.84 9.28 -14.53
CA ALA A 121 5.55 10.24 -13.46
C ALA A 121 6.35 11.55 -13.64
N LYS A 122 7.59 11.49 -14.14
CA LYS A 122 8.45 12.65 -14.44
C LYS A 122 7.81 13.65 -15.39
N LYS A 123 7.08 13.16 -16.39
CA LYS A 123 6.37 14.02 -17.35
C LYS A 123 5.30 14.89 -16.69
N LYS A 124 4.64 14.37 -15.64
CA LYS A 124 3.60 15.09 -14.88
C LYS A 124 4.18 15.89 -13.71
N PHE A 125 5.23 15.38 -13.07
CA PHE A 125 5.89 15.97 -11.91
C PHE A 125 7.40 16.18 -12.19
N PRO A 126 7.77 17.23 -12.93
CA PRO A 126 9.15 17.45 -13.39
C PRO A 126 10.20 17.55 -12.27
N ASP A 127 9.78 17.93 -11.06
CA ASP A 127 10.69 18.07 -9.90
C ASP A 127 10.95 16.74 -9.18
N TRP A 128 10.28 15.65 -9.55
CA TRP A 128 10.48 14.37 -8.91
C TRP A 128 11.79 13.71 -9.33
N GLN A 129 12.40 13.02 -8.39
CA GLN A 129 13.50 12.08 -8.66
C GLN A 129 12.89 10.74 -9.07
N THR A 130 13.19 10.28 -10.26
CA THR A 130 12.55 9.12 -10.88
C THR A 130 13.57 8.19 -11.49
N THR A 131 13.17 6.94 -11.80
CA THR A 131 13.87 6.11 -12.78
C THR A 131 13.74 6.72 -14.17
N ILE A 132 14.60 6.29 -15.12
CA ILE A 132 14.53 6.66 -16.54
C ILE A 132 13.49 5.78 -17.25
N ALA A 133 13.44 4.49 -16.91
CA ALA A 133 12.47 3.56 -17.46
C ALA A 133 11.04 4.00 -17.12
N GLU A 134 10.05 3.53 -17.87
CA GLU A 134 8.64 3.92 -17.76
C GLU A 134 7.78 2.68 -17.47
N ASP A 135 6.90 2.76 -16.47
CA ASP A 135 5.90 1.74 -16.15
C ASP A 135 4.52 2.02 -16.77
N GLY A 136 4.31 3.25 -17.24
CA GLY A 136 3.09 3.68 -17.92
C GLY A 136 2.03 4.31 -17.01
N TYR A 137 2.26 4.42 -15.70
CA TYR A 137 1.31 4.96 -14.74
C TYR A 137 1.86 6.16 -14.00
N VAL A 138 1.05 7.19 -13.84
CA VAL A 138 1.42 8.40 -13.06
C VAL A 138 0.97 8.28 -11.61
N PHE A 139 -0.20 7.67 -11.40
CA PHE A 139 -0.85 7.40 -10.13
C PHE A 139 -0.92 5.88 -9.92
N THR A 140 -1.88 5.40 -9.15
CA THR A 140 -2.03 3.94 -8.97
C THR A 140 -2.23 3.20 -10.30
N ALA A 141 -1.69 2.00 -10.41
CA ALA A 141 -1.97 1.05 -11.49
C ALA A 141 -3.05 0.03 -11.05
N PRO A 142 -3.82 -0.57 -11.96
CA PRO A 142 -4.63 -1.76 -11.64
C PRO A 142 -3.74 -2.85 -11.04
N VAL A 143 -4.25 -3.62 -10.09
CA VAL A 143 -3.47 -4.68 -9.43
C VAL A 143 -3.10 -5.80 -10.41
N GLY A 144 -1.92 -6.38 -10.23
CA GLY A 144 -1.50 -7.56 -11.01
C GLY A 144 -1.04 -7.27 -12.45
N GLN A 145 -0.78 -6.01 -12.80
CA GLN A 145 -0.30 -5.64 -14.15
C GLN A 145 1.18 -5.96 -14.36
N PHE A 146 1.96 -5.97 -13.29
CA PHE A 146 3.40 -6.16 -13.34
C PHE A 146 3.78 -7.62 -13.08
N LEU A 147 5.05 -7.97 -13.38
CA LEU A 147 5.54 -9.33 -13.19
C LEU A 147 5.50 -9.72 -11.70
N PRO A 148 5.03 -10.93 -11.38
CA PRO A 148 5.04 -11.42 -10.00
C PRO A 148 6.45 -11.80 -9.54
N ASN A 149 6.63 -11.92 -8.24
CA ASN A 149 7.82 -12.54 -7.69
C ASN A 149 7.77 -14.08 -7.80
N ARG A 150 8.80 -14.77 -7.30
CA ARG A 150 8.91 -16.24 -7.39
C ARG A 150 7.81 -17.03 -6.67
N LEU A 151 7.08 -16.38 -5.76
CA LEU A 151 5.91 -16.95 -5.09
C LEU A 151 4.58 -16.62 -5.80
N GLY A 152 4.63 -16.01 -6.98
CA GLY A 152 3.45 -15.60 -7.74
C GLY A 152 2.74 -14.36 -7.19
N LEU A 153 3.38 -13.59 -6.33
CA LEU A 153 2.80 -12.40 -5.72
C LEU A 153 3.14 -11.16 -6.54
N HIS A 154 2.11 -10.41 -6.90
CA HIS A 154 2.21 -9.16 -7.64
C HIS A 154 2.27 -7.95 -6.71
N ASP A 155 2.81 -6.83 -7.22
CA ASP A 155 2.79 -5.50 -6.59
C ASP A 155 3.40 -5.49 -5.17
N MET A 156 4.40 -6.34 -4.93
CA MET A 156 5.11 -6.37 -3.65
C MET A 156 6.08 -5.18 -3.49
N LEU A 157 6.44 -4.51 -4.58
CA LEU A 157 7.26 -3.30 -4.58
C LEU A 157 6.59 -2.25 -5.47
N GLY A 158 6.30 -1.07 -4.91
CA GLY A 158 5.59 0.00 -5.63
C GLY A 158 4.07 -0.13 -5.57
N ASN A 159 3.39 0.59 -6.43
CA ASN A 159 1.96 0.84 -6.50
C ASN A 159 1.45 1.57 -5.25
N VAL A 160 1.29 0.90 -4.12
CA VAL A 160 0.89 1.53 -2.86
C VAL A 160 1.65 0.95 -1.67
N TRP A 161 1.93 1.75 -0.68
CA TRP A 161 2.34 1.30 0.64
C TRP A 161 1.24 0.43 1.24
N GLU A 162 1.63 -0.62 1.95
CA GLU A 162 0.70 -1.58 2.51
C GLU A 162 0.80 -1.65 4.02
N TRP A 163 -0.32 -1.40 4.70
CA TRP A 163 -0.43 -1.55 6.14
C TRP A 163 -0.09 -2.97 6.59
N CYS A 164 0.75 -3.06 7.62
CA CYS A 164 1.04 -4.29 8.36
C CYS A 164 0.34 -4.31 9.72
N GLN A 165 0.27 -5.50 10.33
CA GLN A 165 -0.32 -5.68 11.66
C GLN A 165 0.52 -5.03 12.75
N ASP A 166 1.84 -5.00 12.59
CA ASP A 166 2.82 -4.65 13.61
C ASP A 166 2.82 -3.16 13.97
N TRP A 167 3.07 -2.90 15.24
CA TRP A 167 3.55 -1.60 15.70
C TRP A 167 5.03 -1.41 15.31
N LEU A 168 5.45 -0.16 15.10
CA LEU A 168 6.86 0.14 14.84
C LEU A 168 7.69 -0.12 16.11
N GLY A 169 8.82 -0.80 15.95
CA GLY A 169 9.80 -1.03 17.00
C GLY A 169 11.07 -1.68 16.46
N PRO A 170 12.09 -1.85 17.32
CA PRO A 170 13.35 -2.52 16.94
C PRO A 170 13.11 -4.01 16.62
N TYR A 171 14.00 -4.60 15.84
CA TYR A 171 13.90 -6.04 15.50
C TYR A 171 14.34 -6.97 16.64
N GLY A 172 15.21 -6.51 17.55
CA GLY A 172 16.01 -7.36 18.44
C GLY A 172 15.28 -8.21 19.47
N ASP A 173 14.02 -7.87 19.82
CA ASP A 173 13.31 -8.50 20.95
C ASP A 173 12.16 -9.41 20.51
N LEU A 174 12.07 -9.71 19.22
CA LEU A 174 10.98 -10.52 18.69
C LEU A 174 11.36 -12.01 18.65
N SER A 175 10.35 -12.88 18.79
CA SER A 175 10.51 -14.31 18.57
C SER A 175 11.14 -14.58 17.20
N ALA A 176 12.05 -15.54 17.13
CA ALA A 176 12.61 -16.00 15.85
C ALA A 176 11.57 -16.74 14.97
N LYS A 177 10.46 -17.20 15.56
CA LYS A 177 9.36 -17.87 14.87
C LYS A 177 8.12 -17.00 14.87
N ASP A 178 7.58 -16.76 13.67
CA ASP A 178 6.36 -16.00 13.44
C ASP A 178 6.36 -14.64 14.19
N PRO A 179 7.40 -13.79 14.03
CA PRO A 179 7.51 -12.57 14.81
C PRO A 179 6.38 -11.60 14.48
N VAL A 180 5.83 -10.98 15.52
CA VAL A 180 4.85 -9.91 15.43
C VAL A 180 5.02 -8.97 16.63
N ARG A 181 5.03 -7.66 16.37
CA ARG A 181 5.06 -6.68 17.45
C ARG A 181 3.65 -6.22 17.81
N ASN A 182 3.16 -6.75 18.93
CA ASN A 182 1.85 -6.41 19.48
C ASN A 182 1.90 -5.30 20.54
N GLU A 183 3.08 -4.99 21.07
CA GLU A 183 3.26 -3.91 22.05
C GLU A 183 2.83 -2.58 21.44
N GLU A 184 1.84 -1.96 22.06
CA GLU A 184 1.24 -0.73 21.55
C GLU A 184 2.27 0.41 21.47
N ASN A 185 2.27 1.11 20.34
CA ASN A 185 3.10 2.27 20.07
C ASN A 185 2.22 3.32 19.37
N GLN A 186 2.80 4.46 19.02
CA GLN A 186 2.07 5.53 18.34
C GLN A 186 1.82 5.26 16.85
N VAL A 187 2.62 4.39 16.22
CA VAL A 187 2.60 4.18 14.77
C VAL A 187 2.62 2.71 14.36
N ARG A 188 1.86 2.37 13.33
CA ARG A 188 1.83 1.09 12.65
C ARG A 188 2.76 1.09 11.46
N LEU A 189 3.25 -0.09 11.09
CA LEU A 189 4.16 -0.27 9.98
C LEU A 189 3.43 -0.32 8.63
N MET A 190 4.15 0.16 7.61
CA MET A 190 3.80 0.02 6.19
C MET A 190 5.01 -0.46 5.42
N ARG A 191 4.78 -1.22 4.35
CA ARG A 191 5.81 -1.83 3.51
C ARG A 191 5.51 -1.63 2.03
N GLY A 192 6.51 -1.86 1.16
CA GLY A 192 6.36 -1.97 -0.29
C GLY A 192 6.77 -0.75 -1.10
N GLY A 193 6.60 0.44 -0.56
CA GLY A 193 6.71 1.67 -1.34
C GLY A 193 5.42 1.99 -2.10
N GLY A 194 5.33 3.16 -2.66
CA GLY A 194 4.18 3.61 -3.45
C GLY A 194 4.61 4.44 -4.64
N TRP A 195 3.68 4.65 -5.57
CA TRP A 195 3.87 5.46 -6.76
C TRP A 195 4.24 6.92 -6.44
N GLY A 196 3.72 7.46 -5.33
CA GLY A 196 3.82 8.87 -4.95
C GLY A 196 5.14 9.28 -4.33
N LYS A 197 6.11 8.41 -4.19
CA LYS A 197 7.41 8.75 -3.60
C LYS A 197 8.40 9.18 -4.66
N ARG A 198 9.07 10.31 -4.36
CA ARG A 198 10.02 11.00 -5.27
C ARG A 198 11.37 10.31 -5.43
N VAL A 199 11.55 9.15 -4.83
CA VAL A 199 12.83 8.39 -4.89
C VAL A 199 12.51 6.91 -5.04
N PRO A 200 12.69 6.32 -6.22
CA PRO A 200 12.35 4.90 -6.45
C PRO A 200 13.05 3.93 -5.51
N GLN A 201 14.24 4.31 -5.01
CA GLN A 201 15.02 3.48 -4.08
C GLN A 201 14.30 3.14 -2.78
N ILE A 202 13.23 3.87 -2.43
CA ILE A 202 12.44 3.58 -1.24
C ILE A 202 11.44 2.42 -1.43
N SER A 203 11.24 1.93 -2.65
CA SER A 203 10.40 0.74 -2.89
C SER A 203 11.20 -0.56 -2.74
N SER A 204 12.08 -0.66 -1.72
CA SER A 204 12.87 -1.87 -1.47
C SER A 204 12.16 -2.84 -0.53
N SER A 205 12.52 -4.15 -0.64
CA SER A 205 11.93 -5.20 0.20
C SER A 205 12.18 -4.99 1.70
N ALA A 206 13.27 -4.31 2.08
CA ALA A 206 13.66 -4.08 3.47
C ALA A 206 13.14 -2.76 4.05
N LEU A 207 12.68 -1.82 3.21
CA LEU A 207 12.32 -0.51 3.72
C LEU A 207 11.06 -0.57 4.58
N ARG A 208 11.15 0.07 5.73
CA ARG A 208 10.08 0.27 6.69
C ARG A 208 9.56 1.70 6.58
N PHE A 209 8.26 1.86 6.53
CA PHE A 209 7.60 3.14 6.73
C PHE A 209 6.54 3.00 7.82
N SER A 210 6.03 4.10 8.36
CA SER A 210 5.07 4.03 9.46
C SER A 210 4.15 5.24 9.47
N GLY A 211 2.99 5.06 10.09
CA GLY A 211 2.01 6.10 10.33
C GLY A 211 1.14 5.79 11.54
N ALA A 212 0.60 6.81 12.17
CA ALA A 212 -0.41 6.60 13.21
C ALA A 212 -1.62 5.84 12.63
N PRO A 213 -2.33 5.01 13.41
CA PRO A 213 -3.46 4.23 12.90
C PRO A 213 -4.49 5.01 12.07
N PRO A 214 -4.83 6.29 12.38
CA PRO A 214 -5.74 7.08 11.56
C PRO A 214 -5.05 7.80 10.37
N SER A 215 -3.76 7.54 10.11
CA SER A 215 -3.08 8.08 8.92
C SER A 215 -3.64 7.47 7.64
N ARG A 216 -3.69 8.28 6.60
CA ARG A 216 -4.15 7.89 5.26
C ARG A 216 -3.47 8.75 4.21
N ASP A 217 -3.19 8.15 3.07
CA ASP A 217 -2.59 8.82 1.92
C ASP A 217 -3.10 8.18 0.62
N MET A 218 -3.01 8.92 -0.48
CA MET A 218 -3.44 8.46 -1.80
C MET A 218 -2.48 7.44 -2.43
N ASP A 219 -1.40 7.08 -1.73
CA ASP A 219 -0.49 5.98 -2.06
C ASP A 219 -0.40 4.92 -0.95
N VAL A 220 -1.37 4.89 -0.02
CA VAL A 220 -1.44 3.92 1.08
C VAL A 220 -2.70 3.09 1.00
N GLY A 221 -2.52 1.78 0.93
CA GLY A 221 -3.56 0.75 0.91
C GLY A 221 -3.19 -0.42 1.81
N PHE A 222 -3.62 -1.63 1.46
CA PHE A 222 -3.32 -2.84 2.22
C PHE A 222 -3.53 -4.12 1.41
N ARG A 223 -2.91 -5.20 1.88
CA ARG A 223 -3.24 -6.58 1.48
C ARG A 223 -3.68 -7.39 2.68
N VAL A 224 -4.29 -8.54 2.45
CA VAL A 224 -4.67 -9.48 3.50
C VAL A 224 -3.77 -10.69 3.49
N ALA A 225 -3.61 -11.30 4.66
CA ALA A 225 -2.97 -12.59 4.86
C ALA A 225 -3.91 -13.51 5.62
N PHE A 226 -3.78 -14.81 5.38
CA PHE A 226 -4.43 -15.85 6.18
C PHE A 226 -3.55 -17.10 6.18
N ARG A 227 -3.68 -17.90 7.23
CA ARG A 227 -2.99 -19.19 7.30
C ARG A 227 -3.78 -20.20 6.45
N ALA A 228 -3.12 -20.85 5.51
CA ALA A 228 -3.67 -22.03 4.87
C ALA A 228 -3.61 -23.19 5.89
N ASP A 229 -4.70 -23.91 6.03
CA ASP A 229 -4.78 -25.12 6.83
C ASP A 229 -3.93 -26.23 6.22
#